data_aafdd5f6a8ffe09301d340b140d93cbf
#
_entry.id   aafdd5f6a8ffe09301d340b140d93cbf
#
_cell.length_a   1.000
_cell.length_b   1.000
_cell.length_c   1.000
_cell.angle_alpha   90.00
_cell.angle_beta   90.00
_cell.angle_gamma   90.00
#
_symmetry.space_group_name_H-M   'P 1'
#
loop_
_entity.id
_entity.type
_entity.pdbx_description
1 polymer ?
#
loop_
_entity_poly.entity_id
_entity_poly.type
_entity_poly.pdbx_seq_one_letter_code
_entity_poly.pdbx_strand_id
1 'polypeptide(L)'
;MAKRVKQKRTNMDNIQIFVDTNMDITPEYAEENNLKLLRTTTFKNYNLLTAYTNTPINLNEYYNDMRDPKNHYNTAAIPPAGYEEAFAKSFEEEKDILYLHFSGLCSSAAMNNIRLAKIELEKKFPKRKLYLVDTKQVCAGGRLIVQEVIKLVNNGSSLEEILNWCNTEIDKFALYFVVDDIKYMQRSGRVSKTSAVFGTILNIKPISRIKDYGVIEVYQKLRGEKVAAKQLLRYSIETADRQELIERGIVICDSGNEVMADYLEELFKEEYGQELIVIRTKINPVIGVHSGPGAFGVAFYANHR
;
A
#
# COMPACT_ATOMS: atom_id res chain seq x y z
N MET A 1 -3.62 48.84 8.48
CA MET A 1 -2.39 48.10 8.79
C MET A 1 -2.74 46.65 9.05
N ALA A 2 -2.64 45.77 8.01
CA ALA A 2 -2.91 44.35 8.16
C ALA A 2 -1.65 43.66 8.71
N LYS A 3 -1.74 43.13 9.93
CA LYS A 3 -0.69 42.29 10.50
C LYS A 3 -0.55 41.04 9.64
N ARG A 4 0.53 40.92 8.85
CA ARG A 4 0.98 39.67 8.28
C ARG A 4 1.22 38.70 9.44
N VAL A 5 0.33 37.71 9.60
CA VAL A 5 0.57 36.54 10.44
C VAL A 5 1.78 35.85 9.79
N LYS A 6 2.94 35.89 10.45
CA LYS A 6 4.08 35.05 10.09
C LYS A 6 3.62 33.60 10.27
N GLN A 7 3.28 32.94 9.16
CA GLN A 7 3.13 31.51 9.12
C GLN A 7 4.40 30.91 9.71
N LYS A 8 4.31 30.23 10.85
CA LYS A 8 5.42 29.43 11.38
C LYS A 8 5.83 28.48 10.27
N ARG A 9 7.05 28.62 9.73
CA ARG A 9 7.64 27.61 8.84
C ARG A 9 7.57 26.29 9.60
N THR A 10 6.78 25.35 9.09
CA THR A 10 6.72 24.01 9.65
C THR A 10 8.05 23.32 9.37
N ASN A 11 8.51 22.47 10.29
CA ASN A 11 9.75 21.70 10.15
C ASN A 11 9.74 20.77 8.91
N MET A 12 8.59 20.71 8.19
CA MET A 12 8.39 19.93 6.97
C MET A 12 8.77 20.66 5.67
N ASP A 13 9.03 21.97 5.67
CA ASP A 13 9.38 22.73 4.46
C ASP A 13 10.66 22.21 3.77
N ASN A 14 11.57 21.62 4.56
CA ASN A 14 12.82 21.04 4.07
C ASN A 14 12.79 19.51 4.00
N ILE A 15 11.60 18.90 4.02
CA ILE A 15 11.42 17.45 3.92
C ILE A 15 10.71 17.12 2.61
N GLN A 16 11.29 16.23 1.82
CA GLN A 16 10.60 15.62 0.69
C GLN A 16 10.06 14.26 1.09
N ILE A 17 8.75 14.06 0.91
CA ILE A 17 8.11 12.76 1.19
C ILE A 17 8.15 11.91 -0.07
N PHE A 18 8.65 10.67 0.07
CA PHE A 18 8.61 9.63 -0.94
C PHE A 18 7.67 8.51 -0.51
N VAL A 19 6.98 7.92 -1.48
CA VAL A 19 6.05 6.80 -1.31
C VAL A 19 6.19 5.80 -2.45
N ASP A 20 5.70 4.57 -2.24
CA ASP A 20 5.69 3.54 -3.29
C ASP A 20 4.33 3.47 -4.01
N THR A 21 4.35 3.13 -5.30
CA THR A 21 3.14 2.70 -6.00
C THR A 21 2.51 1.45 -5.38
N ASN A 22 3.30 0.65 -4.65
CA ASN A 22 2.84 -0.57 -3.97
C ASN A 22 1.83 -0.31 -2.84
N MET A 23 1.58 0.96 -2.52
CA MET A 23 0.56 1.44 -1.59
C MET A 23 -0.64 2.06 -2.32
N ASP A 24 -0.89 1.68 -3.58
CA ASP A 24 -1.98 2.18 -4.43
C ASP A 24 -2.05 3.72 -4.51
N ILE A 25 -0.87 4.36 -4.50
CA ILE A 25 -0.72 5.78 -4.72
C ILE A 25 -0.66 6.04 -6.22
N THR A 26 -1.62 6.82 -6.74
CA THR A 26 -1.63 7.24 -8.14
C THR A 26 -0.71 8.44 -8.37
N PRO A 27 -0.25 8.67 -9.61
CA PRO A 27 0.54 9.85 -9.94
C PRO A 27 -0.18 11.15 -9.60
N GLU A 28 -1.48 11.22 -9.88
CA GLU A 28 -2.32 12.40 -9.62
C GLU A 28 -2.36 12.71 -8.11
N TYR A 29 -2.63 11.69 -7.29
CA TYR A 29 -2.62 11.85 -5.83
C TYR A 29 -1.25 12.27 -5.30
N ALA A 30 -0.18 11.72 -5.87
CA ALA A 30 1.18 12.09 -5.48
C ALA A 30 1.48 13.55 -5.82
N GLU A 31 1.09 14.01 -7.00
CA GLU A 31 1.27 15.40 -7.44
C GLU A 31 0.48 16.38 -6.57
N GLU A 32 -0.81 16.11 -6.33
CA GLU A 32 -1.69 16.93 -5.49
C GLU A 32 -1.16 17.10 -4.05
N ASN A 33 -0.43 16.12 -3.54
CA ASN A 33 0.10 16.12 -2.18
C ASN A 33 1.62 16.34 -2.09
N ASN A 34 2.26 16.79 -3.18
CA ASN A 34 3.72 17.02 -3.25
C ASN A 34 4.56 15.80 -2.82
N LEU A 35 4.10 14.60 -3.19
CA LEU A 35 4.83 13.35 -2.94
C LEU A 35 5.70 12.98 -4.14
N LYS A 36 6.83 12.35 -3.89
CA LYS A 36 7.63 11.68 -4.93
C LYS A 36 7.29 10.20 -4.96
N LEU A 37 6.87 9.74 -6.13
CA LEU A 37 6.37 8.38 -6.31
C LEU A 37 7.46 7.46 -6.85
N LEU A 38 7.80 6.41 -6.12
CA LEU A 38 8.68 5.33 -6.56
C LEU A 38 7.87 4.20 -7.18
N ARG A 39 8.34 3.69 -8.32
CA ARG A 39 7.66 2.62 -9.05
C ARG A 39 8.55 1.39 -9.13
N THR A 40 8.05 0.27 -8.63
CA THR A 40 8.69 -1.03 -8.77
C THR A 40 8.52 -1.55 -10.22
N THR A 41 9.47 -2.34 -10.67
CA THR A 41 9.48 -2.88 -12.02
C THR A 41 8.59 -4.11 -12.15
N THR A 42 7.81 -4.18 -13.23
CA THR A 42 7.07 -5.36 -13.66
C THR A 42 7.50 -5.84 -15.05
N PHE A 43 7.37 -7.13 -15.29
CA PHE A 43 7.69 -7.78 -16.56
C PHE A 43 6.53 -8.66 -17.01
N LYS A 44 6.31 -8.70 -18.32
CA LYS A 44 5.45 -9.67 -18.98
C LYS A 44 6.27 -10.48 -19.96
N ASN A 45 6.27 -11.82 -19.82
CA ASN A 45 7.02 -12.73 -20.68
C ASN A 45 8.49 -12.30 -20.85
N TYR A 46 9.13 -11.92 -19.71
CA TYR A 46 10.51 -11.41 -19.62
C TYR A 46 10.75 -10.01 -20.25
N ASN A 47 9.73 -9.40 -20.86
CA ASN A 47 9.83 -8.03 -21.37
C ASN A 47 9.45 -7.03 -20.28
N LEU A 48 10.20 -5.95 -20.18
CA LEU A 48 9.92 -4.84 -19.28
C LEU A 48 8.55 -4.24 -19.60
N LEU A 49 7.67 -4.24 -18.61
CA LEU A 49 6.33 -3.64 -18.74
C LEU A 49 6.26 -2.26 -18.07
N THR A 50 6.78 -2.16 -16.85
CA THR A 50 6.95 -0.88 -16.16
C THR A 50 8.27 -0.86 -15.42
N ALA A 51 8.86 0.32 -15.31
CA ALA A 51 9.98 0.57 -14.41
C ALA A 51 9.52 1.48 -13.26
N TYR A 52 10.38 1.76 -12.32
CA TYR A 52 10.18 2.83 -11.33
C TYR A 52 10.06 4.23 -11.97
N THR A 53 10.17 4.33 -13.30
CA THR A 53 9.90 5.51 -14.13
C THR A 53 8.41 5.64 -14.49
N ASN A 54 8.02 6.76 -15.07
CA ASN A 54 6.63 7.20 -15.24
C ASN A 54 5.83 6.56 -16.40
N THR A 55 5.88 5.25 -16.61
CA THR A 55 5.06 4.60 -17.64
C THR A 55 3.70 4.20 -17.07
N PRO A 56 2.59 4.82 -17.47
CA PRO A 56 1.26 4.42 -17.03
C PRO A 56 0.86 3.07 -17.62
N ILE A 57 0.14 2.28 -16.85
CA ILE A 57 -0.47 1.02 -17.28
C ILE A 57 -1.99 1.15 -17.20
N ASN A 58 -2.69 0.70 -18.22
CA ASN A 58 -4.14 0.49 -18.14
C ASN A 58 -4.41 -0.75 -17.27
N LEU A 59 -4.86 -0.53 -16.04
CA LEU A 59 -5.05 -1.59 -15.06
C LEU A 59 -6.14 -2.60 -15.44
N ASN A 60 -7.18 -2.17 -16.14
CA ASN A 60 -8.23 -3.08 -16.59
C ASN A 60 -7.70 -4.05 -17.67
N GLU A 61 -6.96 -3.53 -18.65
CA GLU A 61 -6.30 -4.35 -19.66
C GLU A 61 -5.25 -5.27 -19.03
N TYR A 62 -4.47 -4.76 -18.09
CA TYR A 62 -3.45 -5.51 -17.36
C TYR A 62 -4.02 -6.74 -16.66
N TYR A 63 -5.10 -6.57 -15.89
CA TYR A 63 -5.72 -7.69 -15.17
C TYR A 63 -6.47 -8.64 -16.08
N ASN A 64 -7.09 -8.15 -17.14
CA ASN A 64 -7.71 -9.02 -18.16
C ASN A 64 -6.67 -9.87 -18.87
N ASP A 65 -5.56 -9.28 -19.27
CA ASP A 65 -4.45 -9.99 -19.93
C ASP A 65 -3.77 -11.03 -19.01
N MET A 66 -3.69 -10.74 -17.71
CA MET A 66 -3.12 -11.66 -16.72
C MET A 66 -3.96 -12.94 -16.54
N ARG A 67 -5.24 -12.96 -16.95
CA ARG A 67 -6.11 -14.14 -16.91
C ARG A 67 -5.72 -15.18 -17.97
N ASP A 68 -5.01 -14.79 -19.03
CA ASP A 68 -4.49 -15.73 -20.01
C ASP A 68 -3.31 -16.53 -19.41
N PRO A 69 -3.41 -17.87 -19.27
CA PRO A 69 -2.36 -18.67 -18.66
C PRO A 69 -1.04 -18.71 -19.46
N LYS A 70 -1.04 -18.23 -20.69
CA LYS A 70 0.17 -18.07 -21.50
C LYS A 70 1.03 -16.89 -21.08
N ASN A 71 0.43 -15.93 -20.37
CA ASN A 71 1.12 -14.72 -19.92
C ASN A 71 1.76 -14.92 -18.55
N HIS A 72 3.07 -14.71 -18.49
CA HIS A 72 3.85 -14.81 -17.26
C HIS A 72 4.26 -13.42 -16.79
N TYR A 73 3.82 -13.07 -15.58
CA TYR A 73 4.15 -11.80 -14.95
C TYR A 73 5.12 -12.00 -13.80
N ASN A 74 6.12 -11.10 -13.72
CA ASN A 74 7.13 -11.07 -12.68
C ASN A 74 7.37 -9.63 -12.21
N THR A 75 8.00 -9.49 -11.06
CA THR A 75 8.40 -8.20 -10.49
C THR A 75 9.86 -8.21 -10.10
N ALA A 76 10.50 -7.04 -10.12
CA ALA A 76 11.82 -6.85 -9.54
C ALA A 76 11.81 -5.63 -8.61
N ALA A 77 12.47 -5.76 -7.48
CA ALA A 77 12.67 -4.63 -6.57
C ALA A 77 13.55 -3.55 -7.22
N ILE A 78 13.34 -2.31 -6.85
CA ILE A 78 14.23 -1.21 -7.23
C ILE A 78 15.65 -1.54 -6.74
N PRO A 79 16.67 -1.51 -7.59
CA PRO A 79 18.05 -1.77 -7.17
C PRO A 79 18.58 -0.61 -6.32
N PRO A 80 19.67 -0.80 -5.52
CA PRO A 80 20.24 0.27 -4.70
C PRO A 80 20.54 1.54 -5.51
N ALA A 81 21.16 1.42 -6.68
CA ALA A 81 21.45 2.55 -7.57
C ALA A 81 20.19 3.32 -8.01
N GLY A 82 19.05 2.62 -8.18
CA GLY A 82 17.78 3.27 -8.53
C GLY A 82 17.22 4.11 -7.39
N TYR A 83 17.38 3.68 -6.14
CA TYR A 83 17.05 4.50 -4.97
C TYR A 83 18.00 5.70 -4.85
N GLU A 84 19.31 5.49 -5.07
CA GLU A 84 20.30 6.57 -5.03
C GLU A 84 19.97 7.65 -6.06
N GLU A 85 19.67 7.27 -7.30
CA GLU A 85 19.25 8.18 -8.37
C GLU A 85 17.97 8.95 -7.99
N ALA A 86 16.95 8.26 -7.49
CA ALA A 86 15.67 8.87 -7.12
C ALA A 86 15.81 9.90 -6.00
N PHE A 87 16.66 9.65 -5.01
CA PHE A 87 16.80 10.49 -3.82
C PHE A 87 17.85 11.61 -3.98
N ALA A 88 18.88 11.42 -4.84
CA ALA A 88 19.98 12.37 -5.00
C ALA A 88 19.49 13.79 -5.26
N LYS A 89 18.51 13.97 -6.15
CA LYS A 89 17.97 15.29 -6.48
C LYS A 89 17.43 16.04 -5.26
N SER A 90 16.70 15.36 -4.37
CA SER A 90 16.18 16.01 -3.16
C SER A 90 17.29 16.40 -2.19
N PHE A 91 18.35 15.60 -2.08
CA PHE A 91 19.53 15.92 -1.27
C PHE A 91 20.36 17.05 -1.86
N GLU A 92 20.46 17.14 -3.20
CA GLU A 92 21.10 18.27 -3.90
C GLU A 92 20.31 19.58 -3.72
N GLU A 93 18.97 19.48 -3.59
CA GLU A 93 18.08 20.60 -3.25
C GLU A 93 18.08 20.93 -1.74
N GLU A 94 19.02 20.38 -0.98
CA GLU A 94 19.18 20.55 0.47
C GLU A 94 17.97 20.11 1.30
N LYS A 95 17.14 19.19 0.79
CA LYS A 95 16.02 18.58 1.51
C LYS A 95 16.44 17.27 2.16
N ASP A 96 15.96 17.01 3.35
CA ASP A 96 15.93 15.68 3.94
C ASP A 96 14.76 14.87 3.36
N ILE A 97 14.77 13.57 3.54
CA ILE A 97 13.76 12.68 2.94
C ILE A 97 13.03 11.91 4.04
N LEU A 98 11.71 11.93 4.01
CA LEU A 98 10.85 10.96 4.67
C LEU A 98 10.34 9.96 3.63
N TYR A 99 10.79 8.71 3.72
CA TYR A 99 10.33 7.66 2.82
C TYR A 99 9.41 6.69 3.56
N LEU A 100 8.14 6.69 3.16
CA LEU A 100 7.14 5.72 3.61
C LEU A 100 7.22 4.51 2.67
N HIS A 101 7.91 3.48 3.12
CA HIS A 101 8.12 2.23 2.38
C HIS A 101 6.97 1.26 2.65
N PHE A 102 6.49 0.56 1.62
CA PHE A 102 5.56 -0.56 1.81
C PHE A 102 6.19 -1.68 2.65
N SER A 103 5.40 -2.68 3.07
CA SER A 103 5.89 -3.72 3.97
C SER A 103 7.22 -4.36 3.53
N GLY A 104 8.24 -4.18 4.37
CA GLY A 104 9.56 -4.76 4.17
C GLY A 104 9.58 -6.28 4.24
N LEU A 105 8.61 -6.92 4.90
CA LEU A 105 8.48 -8.37 4.94
C LEU A 105 7.71 -8.93 3.72
N CYS A 106 6.90 -8.13 3.05
CA CYS A 106 6.35 -8.50 1.74
C CYS A 106 7.42 -8.49 0.65
N SER A 107 8.50 -7.70 0.81
CA SER A 107 9.65 -7.66 -0.09
C SER A 107 10.95 -7.37 0.65
N SER A 108 11.57 -8.40 1.19
CA SER A 108 12.88 -8.28 1.86
C SER A 108 13.97 -7.74 0.91
N ALA A 109 13.89 -8.05 -0.39
CA ALA A 109 14.80 -7.53 -1.39
C ALA A 109 14.71 -6.00 -1.50
N ALA A 110 13.50 -5.42 -1.57
CA ALA A 110 13.31 -3.97 -1.62
C ALA A 110 13.84 -3.30 -0.34
N MET A 111 13.51 -3.86 0.83
CA MET A 111 13.99 -3.34 2.12
C MET A 111 15.52 -3.40 2.25
N ASN A 112 16.16 -4.46 1.77
CA ASN A 112 17.62 -4.55 1.78
C ASN A 112 18.25 -3.55 0.79
N ASN A 113 17.69 -3.42 -0.40
CA ASN A 113 18.20 -2.51 -1.42
C ASN A 113 18.15 -1.04 -0.94
N ILE A 114 17.04 -0.61 -0.32
CA ILE A 114 16.97 0.76 0.22
C ILE A 114 17.94 1.00 1.38
N ARG A 115 18.17 -0.02 2.24
CA ARG A 115 19.17 0.10 3.32
C ARG A 115 20.58 0.26 2.77
N LEU A 116 20.93 -0.47 1.70
CA LEU A 116 22.22 -0.31 1.02
C LEU A 116 22.35 1.08 0.39
N ALA A 117 21.33 1.53 -0.35
CA ALA A 117 21.29 2.87 -0.93
C ALA A 117 21.43 3.97 0.13
N LYS A 118 20.76 3.81 1.29
CA LYS A 118 20.84 4.75 2.40
C LYS A 118 22.28 4.93 2.89
N ILE A 119 23.04 3.85 3.02
CA ILE A 119 24.45 3.89 3.47
C ILE A 119 25.29 4.72 2.48
N GLU A 120 25.13 4.50 1.17
CA GLU A 120 25.88 5.23 0.16
C GLU A 120 25.45 6.70 0.04
N LEU A 121 24.16 6.97 0.13
CA LEU A 121 23.62 8.32 0.14
C LEU A 121 24.10 9.14 1.35
N GLU A 122 24.14 8.55 2.55
CA GLU A 122 24.63 9.23 3.76
C GLU A 122 26.12 9.54 3.70
N LYS A 123 26.92 8.71 3.01
CA LYS A 123 28.32 9.02 2.73
C LYS A 123 28.47 10.19 1.73
N LYS A 124 27.66 10.16 0.65
CA LYS A 124 27.71 11.18 -0.41
C LYS A 124 27.15 12.53 0.05
N PHE A 125 26.12 12.51 0.92
CA PHE A 125 25.42 13.67 1.43
C PHE A 125 25.40 13.70 2.99
N PRO A 126 26.54 13.88 3.66
CA PRO A 126 26.65 13.68 5.11
C PRO A 126 25.84 14.66 5.97
N LYS A 127 25.35 15.77 5.35
CA LYS A 127 24.49 16.76 6.02
C LYS A 127 23.00 16.47 5.83
N ARG A 128 22.64 15.46 5.04
CA ARG A 128 21.25 15.09 4.73
C ARG A 128 20.84 13.81 5.43
N LYS A 129 19.54 13.65 5.67
CA LYS A 129 19.01 12.48 6.36
C LYS A 129 17.90 11.82 5.54
N LEU A 130 17.95 10.48 5.50
CA LEU A 130 16.88 9.64 4.99
C LEU A 130 16.17 8.96 6.17
N TYR A 131 14.95 9.39 6.47
CA TYR A 131 14.06 8.77 7.44
C TYR A 131 13.26 7.69 6.73
N LEU A 132 13.59 6.43 7.01
CA LEU A 132 12.94 5.27 6.41
C LEU A 132 11.89 4.72 7.38
N VAL A 133 10.63 4.75 6.98
CA VAL A 133 9.50 4.19 7.72
C VAL A 133 8.97 2.97 6.97
N ASP A 134 9.03 1.80 7.59
CA ASP A 134 8.33 0.60 7.11
C ASP A 134 6.86 0.69 7.55
N THR A 135 5.95 0.92 6.59
CA THR A 135 4.52 1.01 6.90
C THR A 135 3.91 -0.35 7.27
N LYS A 136 4.65 -1.45 7.06
CA LYS A 136 4.18 -2.81 7.28
C LYS A 136 2.87 -3.13 6.53
N GLN A 137 2.52 -2.31 5.52
CA GLN A 137 1.30 -2.42 4.74
C GLN A 137 1.59 -2.42 3.24
N VAL A 138 0.60 -2.82 2.45
CA VAL A 138 0.57 -2.75 0.99
C VAL A 138 -0.80 -2.23 0.54
N CYS A 139 -0.94 -1.88 -0.74
CA CYS A 139 -2.23 -1.51 -1.34
C CYS A 139 -3.04 -0.52 -0.49
N ALA A 140 -4.32 -0.84 -0.27
CA ALA A 140 -5.27 -0.05 0.51
C ALA A 140 -4.76 0.31 1.92
N GLY A 141 -4.07 -0.62 2.61
CA GLY A 141 -3.51 -0.35 3.94
C GLY A 141 -2.42 0.72 3.91
N GLY A 142 -1.51 0.63 2.94
CA GLY A 142 -0.49 1.65 2.71
C GLY A 142 -1.09 2.99 2.29
N ARG A 143 -2.12 2.96 1.43
CA ARG A 143 -2.85 4.15 0.98
C ARG A 143 -3.47 4.92 2.15
N LEU A 144 -4.09 4.20 3.10
CA LEU A 144 -4.71 4.82 4.27
C LEU A 144 -3.66 5.44 5.20
N ILE A 145 -2.52 4.78 5.43
CA ILE A 145 -1.40 5.34 6.23
C ILE A 145 -0.84 6.61 5.58
N VAL A 146 -0.59 6.61 4.27
CA VAL A 146 -0.10 7.80 3.56
C VAL A 146 -1.09 8.96 3.70
N GLN A 147 -2.39 8.70 3.60
CA GLN A 147 -3.41 9.73 3.80
C GLN A 147 -3.35 10.35 5.20
N GLU A 148 -3.19 9.54 6.26
CA GLU A 148 -3.08 10.05 7.62
C GLU A 148 -1.80 10.88 7.82
N VAL A 149 -0.67 10.44 7.25
CA VAL A 149 0.57 11.23 7.27
C VAL A 149 0.36 12.59 6.57
N ILE A 150 -0.32 12.61 5.41
CA ILE A 150 -0.62 13.87 4.72
C ILE A 150 -1.56 14.77 5.53
N LYS A 151 -2.55 14.22 6.23
CA LYS A 151 -3.39 14.99 7.18
C LYS A 151 -2.53 15.64 8.27
N LEU A 152 -1.57 14.92 8.85
CA LEU A 152 -0.64 15.46 9.86
C LEU A 152 0.21 16.60 9.28
N VAL A 153 0.78 16.42 8.08
CA VAL A 153 1.54 17.47 7.40
C VAL A 153 0.70 18.71 7.17
N ASN A 154 -0.53 18.57 6.66
CA ASN A 154 -1.44 19.68 6.39
C ASN A 154 -1.91 20.39 7.66
N ASN A 155 -1.96 19.67 8.78
CA ASN A 155 -2.24 20.23 10.11
C ASN A 155 -1.01 20.89 10.77
N GLY A 156 0.15 20.91 10.11
CA GLY A 156 1.36 21.58 10.55
C GLY A 156 2.19 20.76 11.56
N SER A 157 2.00 19.45 11.63
CA SER A 157 2.83 18.58 12.48
C SER A 157 4.29 18.61 12.05
N SER A 158 5.19 18.55 13.03
CA SER A 158 6.62 18.45 12.81
C SER A 158 7.01 17.05 12.35
N LEU A 159 8.20 16.89 11.75
CA LEU A 159 8.75 15.59 11.38
C LEU A 159 8.81 14.64 12.59
N GLU A 160 9.19 15.13 13.76
CA GLU A 160 9.27 14.33 14.98
C GLU A 160 7.90 13.78 15.41
N GLU A 161 6.85 14.62 15.37
CA GLU A 161 5.48 14.20 15.65
C GLU A 161 4.98 13.16 14.62
N ILE A 162 5.29 13.34 13.32
CA ILE A 162 4.94 12.39 12.29
C ILE A 162 5.67 11.04 12.50
N LEU A 163 6.96 11.06 12.78
CA LEU A 163 7.74 9.85 13.06
C LEU A 163 7.24 9.13 14.32
N ASN A 164 6.89 9.89 15.36
CA ASN A 164 6.29 9.32 16.57
C ASN A 164 4.93 8.68 16.27
N TRP A 165 4.07 9.36 15.51
CA TRP A 165 2.80 8.82 15.06
C TRP A 165 2.99 7.52 14.25
N CYS A 166 3.95 7.50 13.31
CA CYS A 166 4.26 6.29 12.56
C CYS A 166 4.66 5.12 13.48
N ASN A 167 5.44 5.39 14.51
CA ASN A 167 5.90 4.36 15.44
C ASN A 167 4.79 3.80 16.35
N THR A 168 3.75 4.60 16.65
CA THR A 168 2.68 4.20 17.58
C THR A 168 1.42 3.73 16.88
N GLU A 169 1.12 4.24 15.67
CA GLU A 169 -0.18 4.07 15.04
C GLU A 169 -0.19 3.08 13.85
N ILE A 170 0.95 2.91 13.14
CA ILE A 170 1.00 2.06 11.94
C ILE A 170 0.47 0.65 12.19
N ASP A 171 0.73 0.08 13.36
CA ASP A 171 0.29 -1.27 13.71
C ASP A 171 -1.22 -1.40 13.94
N LYS A 172 -1.95 -0.29 13.99
CA LYS A 172 -3.41 -0.25 14.11
C LYS A 172 -4.15 -0.23 12.77
N PHE A 173 -3.43 -0.18 11.65
CA PHE A 173 -4.05 -0.24 10.31
C PHE A 173 -4.21 -1.68 9.86
N ALA A 174 -5.43 -2.14 9.72
CA ALA A 174 -5.77 -3.47 9.24
C ALA A 174 -6.01 -3.47 7.74
N LEU A 175 -5.54 -4.52 7.06
CA LEU A 175 -5.88 -4.84 5.67
C LEU A 175 -6.31 -6.29 5.61
N TYR A 176 -7.57 -6.51 5.23
CA TYR A 176 -8.12 -7.82 4.90
C TYR A 176 -8.48 -7.88 3.43
N PHE A 177 -8.13 -8.96 2.78
CA PHE A 177 -8.36 -9.11 1.35
C PHE A 177 -8.66 -10.55 0.95
N VAL A 178 -9.38 -10.70 -0.15
CA VAL A 178 -9.74 -11.96 -0.79
C VAL A 178 -8.97 -12.08 -2.08
N VAL A 179 -8.37 -13.23 -2.36
CA VAL A 179 -7.78 -13.53 -3.66
C VAL A 179 -8.64 -14.55 -4.40
N ASP A 180 -8.73 -14.41 -5.72
CA ASP A 180 -9.49 -15.35 -6.55
C ASP A 180 -8.77 -16.68 -6.68
N ASP A 181 -7.48 -16.65 -6.98
CA ASP A 181 -6.61 -17.83 -7.04
C ASP A 181 -5.35 -17.66 -6.19
N ILE A 182 -5.27 -18.40 -5.09
CA ILE A 182 -4.14 -18.39 -4.15
C ILE A 182 -2.81 -18.82 -4.81
N LYS A 183 -2.85 -19.49 -5.95
CA LYS A 183 -1.64 -19.91 -6.66
C LYS A 183 -0.75 -18.76 -7.06
N TYR A 184 -1.31 -17.56 -7.29
CA TYR A 184 -0.49 -16.36 -7.55
C TYR A 184 0.41 -16.04 -6.35
N MET A 185 -0.14 -16.05 -5.14
CA MET A 185 0.62 -15.78 -3.91
C MET A 185 1.62 -16.89 -3.60
N GLN A 186 1.26 -18.16 -3.85
CA GLN A 186 2.16 -19.31 -3.67
C GLN A 186 3.33 -19.31 -4.64
N ARG A 187 3.04 -19.07 -5.94
CA ARG A 187 4.05 -19.02 -6.99
C ARG A 187 5.06 -17.91 -6.72
N SER A 188 4.60 -16.79 -6.20
CA SER A 188 5.44 -15.65 -5.86
C SER A 188 6.06 -15.71 -4.45
N GLY A 189 5.81 -16.78 -3.68
CA GLY A 189 6.39 -17.00 -2.35
C GLY A 189 5.86 -16.09 -1.23
N ARG A 190 4.68 -15.48 -1.42
CA ARG A 190 4.05 -14.59 -0.41
C ARG A 190 3.22 -15.36 0.61
N VAL A 191 2.86 -16.58 0.30
CA VAL A 191 2.28 -17.56 1.25
C VAL A 191 2.97 -18.91 1.09
N SER A 192 3.05 -19.68 2.18
CA SER A 192 3.68 -21.00 2.13
C SER A 192 2.83 -21.98 1.29
N LYS A 193 3.49 -22.93 0.63
CA LYS A 193 2.80 -23.99 -0.12
C LYS A 193 1.95 -24.87 0.79
N THR A 194 2.33 -25.04 2.04
CA THR A 194 1.61 -25.84 3.03
C THR A 194 0.35 -25.17 3.58
N SER A 195 0.32 -23.83 3.66
CA SER A 195 -0.88 -23.09 4.09
C SER A 195 -2.02 -23.16 3.08
N ALA A 196 -1.75 -23.61 1.88
CA ALA A 196 -2.65 -23.65 0.76
C ALA A 196 -2.87 -25.07 0.19
N VAL A 197 -2.97 -26.10 1.06
CA VAL A 197 -3.59 -27.36 0.63
C VAL A 197 -5.07 -27.06 0.36
N PHE A 198 -5.31 -26.40 -0.77
CA PHE A 198 -6.61 -26.32 -1.38
C PHE A 198 -6.74 -27.58 -2.21
N GLY A 199 -7.40 -28.61 -1.64
CA GLY A 199 -7.95 -29.66 -2.47
C GLY A 199 -8.83 -29.04 -3.58
N THR A 200 -9.26 -29.81 -4.55
CA THR A 200 -10.11 -29.44 -5.69
C THR A 200 -11.50 -28.92 -5.29
N ILE A 201 -11.64 -28.22 -4.15
CA ILE A 201 -12.92 -27.68 -3.69
C ILE A 201 -13.20 -26.41 -4.48
N LEU A 202 -14.23 -26.51 -5.31
CA LEU A 202 -14.69 -25.42 -6.16
C LEU A 202 -15.17 -24.21 -5.32
N ASN A 203 -14.75 -23.01 -5.74
CA ASN A 203 -15.21 -21.71 -5.21
C ASN A 203 -14.78 -21.40 -3.75
N ILE A 204 -13.64 -21.94 -3.29
CA ILE A 204 -13.03 -21.52 -2.03
C ILE A 204 -12.34 -20.17 -2.24
N LYS A 205 -12.70 -19.21 -1.39
CA LYS A 205 -12.12 -17.86 -1.35
C LYS A 205 -11.30 -17.70 -0.07
N PRO A 206 -9.98 -17.66 -0.16
CA PRO A 206 -9.14 -17.41 1.01
C PRO A 206 -9.19 -15.92 1.36
N ILE A 207 -9.52 -15.64 2.62
CA ILE A 207 -9.31 -14.33 3.21
C ILE A 207 -7.91 -14.30 3.77
N SER A 208 -7.15 -13.33 3.36
CA SER A 208 -5.81 -13.04 3.86
C SER A 208 -5.79 -11.70 4.58
N ARG A 209 -4.83 -11.54 5.49
CA ARG A 209 -4.59 -10.26 6.16
C ARG A 209 -3.09 -9.96 6.21
N ILE A 210 -2.77 -8.71 6.44
CA ILE A 210 -1.44 -8.31 6.86
C ILE A 210 -1.41 -8.42 8.39
N LYS A 211 -0.66 -9.40 8.88
CA LYS A 211 -0.43 -9.63 10.31
C LYS A 211 0.72 -8.75 10.83
N ASP A 212 1.03 -8.89 12.12
CA ASP A 212 2.14 -8.23 12.79
C ASP A 212 3.42 -8.23 11.93
N TYR A 213 4.17 -7.16 12.00
CA TYR A 213 5.40 -6.94 11.23
C TYR A 213 5.24 -6.89 9.70
N GLY A 214 4.00 -6.91 9.17
CA GLY A 214 3.75 -6.81 7.72
C GLY A 214 3.78 -8.13 6.96
N VAL A 215 3.59 -9.26 7.63
CA VAL A 215 3.53 -10.60 7.01
C VAL A 215 2.12 -10.89 6.50
N ILE A 216 2.02 -11.48 5.31
CA ILE A 216 0.75 -11.98 4.77
C ILE A 216 0.42 -13.33 5.41
N GLU A 217 -0.79 -13.42 5.97
CA GLU A 217 -1.35 -14.64 6.53
C GLU A 217 -2.66 -14.99 5.84
N VAL A 218 -2.84 -16.26 5.45
CA VAL A 218 -4.16 -16.79 5.08
C VAL A 218 -4.93 -17.02 6.38
N TYR A 219 -5.89 -16.16 6.67
CA TYR A 219 -6.57 -16.09 7.96
C TYR A 219 -7.80 -16.99 8.04
N GLN A 220 -8.58 -17.03 6.95
CA GLN A 220 -9.81 -17.84 6.89
C GLN A 220 -10.06 -18.31 5.45
N LYS A 221 -10.82 -19.39 5.31
CA LYS A 221 -11.26 -19.94 4.02
C LYS A 221 -12.78 -20.01 4.02
N LEU A 222 -13.41 -19.35 3.05
CA LEU A 222 -14.86 -19.34 2.89
C LEU A 222 -15.26 -19.77 1.50
N ARG A 223 -16.53 -20.09 1.31
CA ARG A 223 -17.05 -20.45 0.00
C ARG A 223 -17.89 -19.31 -0.56
N GLY A 224 -17.45 -18.76 -1.69
CA GLY A 224 -18.12 -17.67 -2.41
C GLY A 224 -17.68 -16.27 -2.00
N GLU A 225 -17.63 -15.37 -2.98
CA GLU A 225 -17.12 -14.00 -2.82
C GLU A 225 -18.00 -13.14 -1.91
N LYS A 226 -19.33 -13.22 -2.08
CA LYS A 226 -20.27 -12.45 -1.24
C LYS A 226 -20.18 -12.84 0.25
N VAL A 227 -19.95 -14.12 0.54
CA VAL A 227 -19.74 -14.59 1.91
C VAL A 227 -18.43 -14.04 2.45
N ALA A 228 -17.37 -14.06 1.64
CA ALA A 228 -16.09 -13.49 2.01
C ALA A 228 -16.19 -11.97 2.23
N ALA A 229 -16.88 -11.22 1.37
CA ALA A 229 -17.10 -9.78 1.55
C ALA A 229 -17.82 -9.44 2.86
N LYS A 230 -18.89 -10.18 3.20
CA LYS A 230 -19.57 -10.02 4.50
C LYS A 230 -18.66 -10.31 5.69
N GLN A 231 -17.73 -11.24 5.53
CA GLN A 231 -16.75 -11.53 6.58
C GLN A 231 -15.71 -10.40 6.73
N LEU A 232 -15.33 -9.72 5.63
CA LEU A 232 -14.47 -8.54 5.72
C LEU A 232 -15.15 -7.42 6.54
N LEU A 233 -16.44 -7.16 6.29
CA LEU A 233 -17.21 -6.24 7.12
C LEU A 233 -17.22 -6.68 8.58
N ARG A 234 -17.50 -7.96 8.84
CA ARG A 234 -17.55 -8.48 10.21
C ARG A 234 -16.23 -8.26 10.97
N TYR A 235 -15.08 -8.41 10.31
CA TYR A 235 -13.79 -8.10 10.94
C TYR A 235 -13.69 -6.64 11.34
N SER A 236 -14.21 -5.70 10.55
CA SER A 236 -14.21 -4.29 10.95
C SER A 236 -15.10 -4.04 12.18
N ILE A 237 -16.27 -4.68 12.25
CA ILE A 237 -17.18 -4.58 13.42
C ILE A 237 -16.50 -5.14 14.68
N GLU A 238 -15.75 -6.22 14.55
CA GLU A 238 -15.10 -6.92 15.68
C GLU A 238 -13.82 -6.20 16.17
N THR A 239 -13.13 -5.47 15.30
CA THR A 239 -11.78 -4.98 15.61
C THR A 239 -11.63 -3.45 15.60
N ALA A 240 -12.48 -2.72 14.89
CA ALA A 240 -12.39 -1.26 14.81
C ALA A 240 -13.22 -0.58 15.91
N ASP A 241 -12.75 0.58 16.36
CA ASP A 241 -13.62 1.55 16.98
C ASP A 241 -14.49 2.20 15.90
N ARG A 242 -15.82 2.19 16.10
CA ARG A 242 -16.79 2.69 15.11
C ARG A 242 -16.56 4.17 14.78
N GLN A 243 -16.29 4.99 15.79
CA GLN A 243 -16.11 6.43 15.63
C GLN A 243 -14.83 6.73 14.84
N GLU A 244 -13.73 6.10 15.23
CA GLU A 244 -12.43 6.24 14.56
C GLU A 244 -12.51 5.77 13.09
N LEU A 245 -13.24 4.68 12.83
CA LEU A 245 -13.41 4.17 11.46
C LEU A 245 -14.18 5.17 10.58
N ILE A 246 -15.26 5.77 11.10
CA ILE A 246 -16.05 6.77 10.38
C ILE A 246 -15.22 8.03 10.11
N GLU A 247 -14.48 8.53 11.11
CA GLU A 247 -13.67 9.76 11.00
C GLU A 247 -12.48 9.62 10.04
N ARG A 248 -11.84 8.46 10.04
CA ARG A 248 -10.68 8.20 9.16
C ARG A 248 -11.10 7.74 7.76
N GLY A 249 -12.28 7.13 7.65
CA GLY A 249 -12.73 6.46 6.44
C GLY A 249 -12.06 5.10 6.22
N ILE A 250 -12.38 4.49 5.09
CA ILE A 250 -11.84 3.21 4.66
C ILE A 250 -11.29 3.29 3.24
N VAL A 251 -10.41 2.36 2.90
CA VAL A 251 -9.95 2.19 1.51
C VAL A 251 -10.33 0.81 1.03
N ILE A 252 -11.08 0.74 -0.07
CA ILE A 252 -11.43 -0.52 -0.76
C ILE A 252 -10.56 -0.62 -2.02
N CYS A 253 -9.93 -1.77 -2.23
CA CYS A 253 -9.10 -2.03 -3.39
C CYS A 253 -9.57 -3.28 -4.15
N ASP A 254 -9.32 -3.30 -5.47
CA ASP A 254 -9.58 -4.47 -6.32
C ASP A 254 -8.58 -4.61 -7.47
N SER A 255 -8.45 -5.84 -8.02
CA SER A 255 -7.66 -6.17 -9.20
C SER A 255 -8.55 -6.68 -10.35
N GLY A 256 -9.50 -5.83 -10.80
CA GLY A 256 -10.47 -6.16 -11.84
C GLY A 256 -11.66 -6.98 -11.32
N ASN A 257 -12.12 -6.68 -10.11
CA ASN A 257 -13.34 -7.21 -9.50
C ASN A 257 -14.20 -6.08 -8.92
N GLU A 258 -14.57 -5.14 -9.79
CA GLU A 258 -15.35 -3.95 -9.43
C GLU A 258 -16.68 -4.34 -8.77
N VAL A 259 -17.32 -5.39 -9.27
CA VAL A 259 -18.61 -5.88 -8.72
C VAL A 259 -18.51 -6.22 -7.24
N MET A 260 -17.44 -6.87 -6.83
CA MET A 260 -17.25 -7.21 -5.41
C MET A 260 -16.78 -6.03 -4.58
N ALA A 261 -16.03 -5.12 -5.18
CA ALA A 261 -15.63 -3.88 -4.53
C ALA A 261 -16.83 -2.95 -4.30
N ASP A 262 -17.78 -2.85 -5.28
CA ASP A 262 -19.05 -2.12 -5.13
C ASP A 262 -19.92 -2.75 -4.03
N TYR A 263 -20.06 -4.07 -4.07
CA TYR A 263 -20.82 -4.79 -3.03
C TYR A 263 -20.21 -4.60 -1.63
N LEU A 264 -18.90 -4.56 -1.52
CA LEU A 264 -18.21 -4.30 -0.25
C LEU A 264 -18.47 -2.87 0.24
N GLU A 265 -18.45 -1.88 -0.65
CA GLU A 265 -18.78 -0.49 -0.33
C GLU A 265 -20.23 -0.36 0.16
N GLU A 266 -21.20 -1.00 -0.52
CA GLU A 266 -22.60 -1.05 -0.09
C GLU A 266 -22.74 -1.59 1.33
N LEU A 267 -22.10 -2.74 1.63
CA LEU A 267 -22.13 -3.35 2.96
C LEU A 267 -21.59 -2.41 4.05
N PHE A 268 -20.47 -1.72 3.78
CA PHE A 268 -19.89 -0.80 4.75
C PHE A 268 -20.75 0.45 4.95
N LYS A 269 -21.35 0.99 3.88
CA LYS A 269 -22.28 2.13 3.98
C LYS A 269 -23.60 1.78 4.66
N GLU A 270 -24.11 0.56 4.47
CA GLU A 270 -25.26 0.06 5.22
C GLU A 270 -24.98 -0.04 6.72
N GLU A 271 -23.79 -0.49 7.11
CA GLU A 271 -23.41 -0.66 8.52
C GLU A 271 -23.03 0.65 9.20
N TYR A 272 -22.17 1.46 8.56
CA TYR A 272 -21.52 2.61 9.20
C TYR A 272 -22.18 3.97 8.86
N GLY A 273 -23.08 4.00 7.88
CA GLY A 273 -23.79 5.21 7.42
C GLY A 273 -23.31 5.67 6.04
N GLN A 274 -24.19 6.39 5.34
CA GLN A 274 -23.91 6.88 3.97
C GLN A 274 -22.81 7.96 3.94
N GLU A 275 -22.55 8.60 5.07
CA GLU A 275 -21.50 9.60 5.27
C GLU A 275 -20.10 8.99 5.41
N LEU A 276 -19.98 7.65 5.52
CA LEU A 276 -18.68 6.98 5.56
C LEU A 276 -17.84 7.33 4.34
N ILE A 277 -16.66 7.86 4.59
CA ILE A 277 -15.68 8.14 3.54
C ILE A 277 -15.09 6.82 3.03
N VAL A 278 -15.38 6.50 1.78
CA VAL A 278 -14.85 5.33 1.10
C VAL A 278 -13.97 5.76 -0.05
N ILE A 279 -12.69 5.40 0.01
CA ILE A 279 -11.74 5.62 -1.08
C ILE A 279 -11.64 4.32 -1.87
N ARG A 280 -11.81 4.40 -3.19
CA ARG A 280 -11.65 3.28 -4.11
C ARG A 280 -10.29 3.34 -4.78
N THR A 281 -9.56 2.24 -4.73
CA THR A 281 -8.28 2.09 -5.42
C THR A 281 -8.26 0.84 -6.28
N LYS A 282 -7.48 0.88 -7.36
CA LYS A 282 -7.07 -0.34 -8.07
C LYS A 282 -5.75 -0.82 -7.47
N ILE A 283 -5.68 -2.12 -7.19
CA ILE A 283 -4.42 -2.73 -6.78
C ILE A 283 -3.37 -2.42 -7.86
N ASN A 284 -2.22 -1.95 -7.46
CA ASN A 284 -1.15 -1.60 -8.41
C ASN A 284 -0.58 -2.86 -9.11
N PRO A 285 0.07 -2.69 -10.29
CA PRO A 285 0.55 -3.81 -11.08
C PRO A 285 1.49 -4.77 -10.35
N VAL A 286 2.36 -4.23 -9.48
CA VAL A 286 3.34 -5.03 -8.75
C VAL A 286 2.66 -5.99 -7.77
N ILE A 287 1.77 -5.47 -6.95
CA ILE A 287 1.01 -6.31 -6.00
C ILE A 287 0.06 -7.23 -6.76
N GLY A 288 -0.51 -6.76 -7.88
CA GLY A 288 -1.35 -7.56 -8.76
C GLY A 288 -0.68 -8.84 -9.31
N VAL A 289 0.62 -8.80 -9.62
CA VAL A 289 1.38 -10.01 -9.98
C VAL A 289 1.34 -11.05 -8.87
N HIS A 290 1.28 -10.63 -7.62
CA HIS A 290 1.28 -11.52 -6.46
C HIS A 290 -0.11 -11.93 -5.99
N SER A 291 -1.10 -11.04 -6.05
CA SER A 291 -2.48 -11.33 -5.66
C SER A 291 -3.29 -12.00 -6.77
N GLY A 292 -2.90 -11.79 -8.02
CA GLY A 292 -3.65 -12.20 -9.21
C GLY A 292 -4.82 -11.26 -9.53
N PRO A 293 -5.45 -11.46 -10.70
CA PRO A 293 -6.69 -10.78 -11.08
C PRO A 293 -7.86 -11.28 -10.24
N GLY A 294 -8.83 -10.42 -9.96
CA GLY A 294 -10.06 -10.75 -9.24
C GLY A 294 -9.97 -10.63 -7.72
N ALA A 295 -8.83 -10.19 -7.16
CA ALA A 295 -8.71 -9.90 -5.75
C ALA A 295 -9.49 -8.62 -5.38
N PHE A 296 -9.98 -8.56 -4.14
CA PHE A 296 -10.58 -7.36 -3.55
C PHE A 296 -10.33 -7.33 -2.04
N GLY A 297 -10.36 -6.16 -1.45
CA GLY A 297 -10.07 -6.02 -0.02
C GLY A 297 -10.44 -4.66 0.54
N VAL A 298 -10.31 -4.52 1.86
CA VAL A 298 -10.58 -3.29 2.60
C VAL A 298 -9.52 -3.06 3.65
N ALA A 299 -9.12 -1.81 3.77
CA ALA A 299 -8.28 -1.32 4.86
C ALA A 299 -9.04 -0.31 5.71
N PHE A 300 -8.84 -0.40 7.02
CA PHE A 300 -9.42 0.49 8.01
C PHE A 300 -8.52 0.60 9.24
N TYR A 301 -8.77 1.60 10.07
CA TYR A 301 -8.12 1.74 11.37
C TYR A 301 -8.81 0.83 12.40
N ALA A 302 -8.04 0.01 13.10
CA ALA A 302 -8.52 -0.99 14.04
C ALA A 302 -7.81 -0.84 15.40
N ASN A 303 -8.44 -1.29 16.47
CA ASN A 303 -7.81 -1.32 17.79
C ASN A 303 -6.69 -2.38 17.84
N HIS A 304 -6.84 -3.44 17.05
CA HIS A 304 -5.85 -4.51 16.85
C HIS A 304 -6.06 -5.19 15.48
N ARG A 305 -5.04 -5.81 14.95
CA ARG A 305 -5.07 -6.52 13.66
C ARG A 305 -4.60 -7.98 13.74
#